data_a02154dabdf7e6158db56cd315e638fa
#
_entry.id   a02154dabdf7e6158db56cd315e638fa
#
_cell.length_a   1.000
_cell.length_b   1.000
_cell.length_c   1.000
_cell.angle_alpha   90.00
_cell.angle_beta   90.00
_cell.angle_gamma   90.00
#
_symmetry.space_group_name_H-M   'P 1'
#
loop_
_entity.id
_entity.type
_entity.pdbx_description
1 polymer ?
#
loop_
_entity_poly.entity_id
_entity_poly.type
_entity_poly.pdbx_seq_one_letter_code
_entity_poly.pdbx_strand_id
1 'polypeptide(L)'
;MSGGSLGYFYNDLKSHIGDFGDKELDELVKDLAELFHDREWYLSSDIGKGSWIEARDNFKTKWFTPDSRSERVKKYLDEIRDDVLDAFGLSDKYCKNCKHWTPEEKEGSIYGKCSYKKHCIMHRNESCEKFDGK
;
A
#
# COMPACT_ATOMS: atom_id res chain seq x y z
N MET A 1 -6.44 -33.65 -0.14
CA MET A 1 -7.87 -33.51 -0.47
C MET A 1 -8.15 -32.05 -0.68
N SER A 2 -8.75 -31.69 -1.80
CA SER A 2 -8.96 -30.29 -2.19
C SER A 2 -9.94 -29.59 -1.25
N GLY A 3 -9.55 -28.43 -0.74
CA GLY A 3 -10.42 -27.58 0.07
C GLY A 3 -11.59 -27.05 -0.74
N GLY A 4 -12.67 -27.74 -0.76
CA GLY A 4 -13.90 -27.35 -1.47
C GLY A 4 -15.11 -27.27 -0.55
N SER A 5 -14.88 -27.21 0.77
CA SER A 5 -15.98 -27.27 1.74
C SER A 5 -16.90 -26.05 1.72
N LEU A 6 -16.44 -24.90 1.21
CA LEU A 6 -17.23 -23.70 0.99
C LEU A 6 -17.41 -23.36 -0.51
N GLY A 7 -17.08 -24.31 -1.41
CA GLY A 7 -17.26 -24.12 -2.86
C GLY A 7 -16.39 -23.03 -3.47
N TYR A 8 -15.24 -22.72 -2.87
CA TYR A 8 -14.33 -21.67 -3.33
C TYR A 8 -14.99 -20.26 -3.41
N PHE A 9 -15.95 -19.99 -2.54
CA PHE A 9 -16.70 -18.73 -2.51
C PHE A 9 -15.80 -17.50 -2.44
N TYR A 10 -14.61 -17.62 -1.88
CA TYR A 10 -13.62 -16.54 -1.85
C TYR A 10 -13.18 -16.07 -3.26
N ASN A 11 -13.26 -16.92 -4.28
CA ASN A 11 -13.00 -16.54 -5.66
C ASN A 11 -14.11 -15.65 -6.23
N ASP A 12 -15.36 -15.94 -5.87
CA ASP A 12 -16.49 -15.10 -6.27
C ASP A 12 -16.37 -13.72 -5.62
N LEU A 13 -16.02 -13.66 -4.34
CA LEU A 13 -15.75 -12.39 -3.67
C LEU A 13 -14.62 -11.59 -4.32
N LYS A 14 -13.52 -12.26 -4.69
CA LYS A 14 -12.39 -11.60 -5.37
C LYS A 14 -12.79 -11.00 -6.72
N SER A 15 -13.75 -11.58 -7.43
CA SER A 15 -14.20 -11.05 -8.72
C SER A 15 -14.94 -9.72 -8.62
N HIS A 16 -15.42 -9.37 -7.42
CA HIS A 16 -16.14 -8.14 -7.14
C HIS A 16 -15.28 -7.03 -6.51
N ILE A 17 -13.98 -7.25 -6.37
CA ILE A 17 -13.06 -6.20 -5.88
C ILE A 17 -12.96 -5.12 -6.96
N GLY A 18 -13.28 -3.88 -6.60
CA GLY A 18 -13.30 -2.73 -7.50
C GLY A 18 -14.70 -2.38 -8.04
N ASP A 19 -15.72 -3.22 -7.81
CA ASP A 19 -17.07 -2.97 -8.30
C ASP A 19 -17.84 -1.91 -7.48
N PHE A 20 -17.42 -1.67 -6.24
CA PHE A 20 -18.15 -0.78 -5.34
C PHE A 20 -17.89 0.71 -5.60
N GLY A 21 -16.78 1.06 -6.26
CA GLY A 21 -16.38 2.45 -6.44
C GLY A 21 -16.05 3.17 -5.12
N ASP A 22 -15.86 2.39 -4.06
CA ASP A 22 -15.50 2.85 -2.71
C ASP A 22 -14.30 2.05 -2.22
N LYS A 23 -13.20 2.73 -1.98
CA LYS A 23 -11.91 2.10 -1.62
C LYS A 23 -12.00 1.32 -0.30
N GLU A 24 -12.76 1.81 0.68
CA GLU A 24 -12.92 1.11 1.97
C GLU A 24 -13.72 -0.18 1.80
N LEU A 25 -14.78 -0.16 0.98
CA LEU A 25 -15.58 -1.35 0.69
C LEU A 25 -14.82 -2.37 -0.15
N ASP A 26 -14.08 -1.94 -1.15
CA ASP A 26 -13.25 -2.82 -1.96
C ASP A 26 -12.16 -3.52 -1.12
N GLU A 27 -11.54 -2.79 -0.19
CA GLU A 27 -10.57 -3.37 0.76
C GLU A 27 -11.25 -4.34 1.75
N LEU A 28 -12.47 -4.04 2.22
CA LEU A 28 -13.24 -4.95 3.05
C LEU A 28 -13.53 -6.27 2.32
N VAL A 29 -13.98 -6.20 1.07
CA VAL A 29 -14.28 -7.40 0.27
C VAL A 29 -13.04 -8.22 0.03
N LYS A 30 -11.90 -7.58 -0.23
CA LYS A 30 -10.62 -8.26 -0.37
C LYS A 30 -10.25 -9.03 0.89
N ASP A 31 -10.25 -8.37 2.05
CA ASP A 31 -9.90 -9.00 3.33
C ASP A 31 -10.91 -10.10 3.71
N LEU A 32 -12.19 -9.90 3.37
CA LEU A 32 -13.22 -10.91 3.59
C LEU A 32 -12.99 -12.15 2.72
N ALA A 33 -12.57 -11.97 1.46
CA ALA A 33 -12.22 -13.07 0.58
C ALA A 33 -11.03 -13.87 1.14
N GLU A 34 -10.01 -13.21 1.68
CA GLU A 34 -8.88 -13.86 2.34
C GLU A 34 -9.32 -14.64 3.59
N LEU A 35 -10.22 -14.07 4.39
CA LEU A 35 -10.77 -14.75 5.56
C LEU A 35 -11.56 -16.02 5.19
N PHE A 36 -12.36 -15.98 4.10
CA PHE A 36 -13.08 -17.15 3.58
C PHE A 36 -12.12 -18.21 3.06
N HIS A 37 -11.06 -17.82 2.37
CA HIS A 37 -10.00 -18.71 1.93
C HIS A 37 -9.36 -19.46 3.11
N ASP A 38 -8.93 -18.73 4.14
CA ASP A 38 -8.31 -19.33 5.34
C ASP A 38 -9.30 -20.22 6.09
N ARG A 39 -10.59 -19.85 6.11
CA ARG A 39 -11.64 -20.69 6.69
C ARG A 39 -11.80 -22.00 5.94
N GLU A 40 -11.80 -21.97 4.61
CA GLU A 40 -11.90 -23.16 3.77
C GLU A 40 -10.70 -24.09 3.98
N TRP A 41 -9.49 -23.52 4.02
CA TRP A 41 -8.28 -24.29 4.27
C TRP A 41 -8.22 -24.88 5.68
N TYR A 42 -8.77 -24.20 6.66
CA TYR A 42 -8.93 -24.77 7.99
C TYR A 42 -9.90 -25.96 7.99
N LEU A 43 -11.01 -25.85 7.29
CA LEU A 43 -12.01 -26.94 7.20
C LEU A 43 -11.49 -28.15 6.44
N SER A 44 -10.61 -27.98 5.46
CA SER A 44 -9.92 -29.04 4.74
C SER A 44 -8.68 -29.58 5.45
N SER A 45 -8.34 -29.01 6.61
CA SER A 45 -7.15 -29.35 7.39
C SER A 45 -5.81 -28.98 6.74
N ASP A 46 -5.84 -28.06 5.77
CA ASP A 46 -4.63 -27.57 5.10
C ASP A 46 -3.87 -26.55 5.99
N ILE A 47 -4.58 -25.85 6.88
CA ILE A 47 -3.99 -24.99 7.90
C ILE A 47 -4.44 -25.40 9.31
N GLY A 48 -3.62 -25.08 10.29
CA GLY A 48 -3.89 -25.37 11.69
C GLY A 48 -4.91 -24.40 12.33
N LYS A 49 -5.51 -24.83 13.43
CA LYS A 49 -6.45 -24.02 14.22
C LYS A 49 -5.85 -22.69 14.65
N GLY A 50 -4.56 -22.64 14.98
CA GLY A 50 -3.86 -21.41 15.38
C GLY A 50 -3.89 -20.37 14.28
N SER A 51 -3.51 -20.74 13.06
CA SER A 51 -3.51 -19.84 11.89
C SER A 51 -4.89 -19.30 11.57
N TRP A 52 -5.93 -20.17 11.65
CA TRP A 52 -7.32 -19.70 11.47
C TRP A 52 -7.74 -18.68 12.55
N ILE A 53 -7.42 -18.93 13.81
CA ILE A 53 -7.75 -18.01 14.92
C ILE A 53 -7.06 -16.66 14.69
N GLU A 54 -5.78 -16.67 14.33
CA GLU A 54 -5.00 -15.46 14.04
C GLU A 54 -5.61 -14.67 12.88
N ALA A 55 -5.90 -15.29 11.76
CA ALA A 55 -6.53 -14.64 10.60
C ALA A 55 -7.87 -13.99 10.98
N ARG A 56 -8.73 -14.72 11.70
CA ARG A 56 -10.02 -14.22 12.18
C ARG A 56 -9.87 -13.02 13.12
N ASP A 57 -8.95 -13.08 14.06
CA ASP A 57 -8.77 -12.05 15.09
C ASP A 57 -8.13 -10.80 14.48
N ASN A 58 -7.21 -10.94 13.52
CA ASN A 58 -6.66 -9.84 12.73
C ASN A 58 -7.76 -9.13 11.92
N PHE A 59 -8.63 -9.89 11.24
CA PHE A 59 -9.77 -9.32 10.52
C PHE A 59 -10.69 -8.52 11.45
N LYS A 60 -11.05 -9.09 12.61
CA LYS A 60 -11.89 -8.41 13.61
C LYS A 60 -11.24 -7.14 14.14
N THR A 61 -9.96 -7.18 14.43
CA THR A 61 -9.21 -6.02 14.94
C THR A 61 -9.19 -4.92 13.88
N LYS A 62 -8.91 -5.26 12.62
CA LYS A 62 -8.87 -4.28 11.53
C LYS A 62 -10.22 -3.62 11.28
N TRP A 63 -11.32 -4.39 11.33
CA TRP A 63 -12.62 -3.90 10.82
C TRP A 63 -13.60 -3.49 11.91
N PHE A 64 -13.52 -4.03 13.11
CA PHE A 64 -14.55 -3.86 14.14
C PHE A 64 -14.08 -3.17 15.42
N THR A 65 -12.80 -2.78 15.54
CA THR A 65 -12.39 -1.94 16.66
C THR A 65 -12.76 -0.47 16.42
N PRO A 66 -13.12 0.30 17.47
CA PRO A 66 -13.59 1.68 17.31
C PRO A 66 -12.64 2.60 16.57
N ASP A 67 -11.33 2.43 16.79
CA ASP A 67 -10.30 3.31 16.24
C ASP A 67 -9.86 2.89 14.82
N SER A 68 -10.13 1.65 14.41
CA SER A 68 -9.63 1.10 13.15
C SER A 68 -10.11 1.84 11.91
N ARG A 69 -11.36 2.36 11.93
CA ARG A 69 -11.89 3.14 10.81
C ARG A 69 -11.18 4.48 10.66
N SER A 70 -10.93 5.17 11.77
CA SER A 70 -10.20 6.45 11.76
C SER A 70 -8.78 6.27 11.22
N GLU A 71 -8.10 5.19 11.59
CA GLU A 71 -6.77 4.86 11.09
C GLU A 71 -6.78 4.56 9.59
N ARG A 72 -7.76 3.79 9.09
CA ARG A 72 -7.91 3.53 7.65
C ARG A 72 -8.16 4.80 6.86
N VAL A 73 -9.11 5.64 7.32
CA VAL A 73 -9.41 6.93 6.67
C VAL A 73 -8.17 7.83 6.64
N LYS A 74 -7.42 7.91 7.74
CA LYS A 74 -6.16 8.66 7.79
C LYS A 74 -5.16 8.14 6.76
N LYS A 75 -4.97 6.82 6.68
CA LYS A 75 -4.10 6.20 5.68
C LYS A 75 -4.48 6.60 4.25
N TYR A 76 -5.78 6.54 3.91
CA TYR A 76 -6.25 6.92 2.56
C TYR A 76 -6.03 8.41 2.26
N LEU A 77 -6.23 9.29 3.27
CA LEU A 77 -5.95 10.71 3.12
C LEU A 77 -4.46 10.99 2.89
N ASP A 78 -3.59 10.29 3.61
CA ASP A 78 -2.14 10.41 3.42
C ASP A 78 -1.71 9.93 2.03
N GLU A 79 -2.28 8.81 1.53
CA GLU A 79 -2.02 8.31 0.16
C GLU A 79 -2.47 9.34 -0.90
N ILE A 80 -3.71 9.87 -0.80
CA ILE A 80 -4.21 10.88 -1.75
C ILE A 80 -3.36 12.15 -1.71
N ARG A 81 -2.97 12.59 -0.51
CA ARG A 81 -2.07 13.74 -0.36
C ARG A 81 -0.76 13.52 -1.10
N ASP A 82 -0.14 12.37 -0.92
CA ASP A 82 1.13 12.04 -1.56
C ASP A 82 1.00 11.97 -3.09
N ASP A 83 -0.08 11.36 -3.60
CA ASP A 83 -0.39 11.31 -5.03
C ASP A 83 -0.57 12.72 -5.62
N VAL A 84 -1.29 13.59 -4.92
CA VAL A 84 -1.48 14.99 -5.34
C VAL A 84 -0.15 15.75 -5.34
N LEU A 85 0.64 15.63 -4.28
CA LEU A 85 1.95 16.28 -4.19
C LEU A 85 2.88 15.79 -5.30
N ASP A 86 2.84 14.51 -5.63
CA ASP A 86 3.62 13.93 -6.73
C ASP A 86 3.17 14.49 -8.09
N ALA A 87 1.86 14.57 -8.33
CA ALA A 87 1.30 15.08 -9.58
C ALA A 87 1.68 16.57 -9.84
N PHE A 88 1.81 17.37 -8.78
CA PHE A 88 2.24 18.77 -8.87
C PHE A 88 3.75 18.98 -8.71
N GLY A 89 4.53 17.91 -8.57
CA GLY A 89 5.97 18.01 -8.36
C GLY A 89 6.38 18.65 -7.03
N LEU A 90 5.50 18.58 -6.03
CA LEU A 90 5.68 19.17 -4.69
C LEU A 90 6.06 18.15 -3.62
N SER A 91 6.13 16.88 -3.97
CA SER A 91 6.51 15.80 -3.04
C SER A 91 7.91 16.06 -2.47
N ASP A 92 8.03 15.90 -1.15
CA ASP A 92 9.31 16.04 -0.46
C ASP A 92 10.31 14.95 -0.85
N LYS A 93 9.85 13.87 -1.50
CA LYS A 93 10.67 12.74 -1.96
C LYS A 93 11.50 13.05 -3.21
N TYR A 94 11.29 14.20 -3.86
CA TYR A 94 12.06 14.57 -5.05
C TYR A 94 13.50 14.97 -4.73
N CYS A 95 14.39 14.70 -5.68
CA CYS A 95 15.83 14.95 -5.53
C CYS A 95 16.16 16.38 -5.12
N LYS A 96 15.39 17.39 -5.55
CA LYS A 96 15.57 18.79 -5.14
C LYS A 96 15.53 19.01 -3.61
N ASN A 97 14.81 18.15 -2.87
CA ASN A 97 14.63 18.21 -1.43
C ASN A 97 15.55 17.23 -0.67
N CYS A 98 16.35 16.46 -1.39
CA CYS A 98 17.28 15.49 -0.83
C CYS A 98 18.60 16.16 -0.44
N LYS A 99 19.15 15.84 0.74
CA LYS A 99 20.45 16.37 1.19
C LYS A 99 21.63 15.93 0.33
N HIS A 100 21.46 14.87 -0.45
CA HIS A 100 22.48 14.34 -1.35
C HIS A 100 22.47 14.96 -2.75
N TRP A 101 21.47 15.84 -3.03
CA TRP A 101 21.32 16.47 -4.32
C TRP A 101 21.90 17.90 -4.30
N THR A 102 22.76 18.19 -5.27
CA THR A 102 23.34 19.52 -5.47
C THR A 102 22.92 20.02 -6.85
N PRO A 103 22.27 21.20 -6.94
CA PRO A 103 21.88 21.76 -8.24
C PRO A 103 23.12 22.02 -9.09
N GLU A 104 22.95 21.93 -10.41
CA GLU A 104 23.97 22.38 -11.35
C GLU A 104 24.09 23.90 -11.29
N GLU A 105 25.31 24.44 -11.37
CA GLU A 105 25.60 25.89 -11.22
C GLU A 105 25.01 26.76 -12.34
N LYS A 106 24.33 26.17 -13.31
CA LYS A 106 23.71 26.89 -14.42
C LYS A 106 22.36 27.46 -14.02
N GLU A 107 22.21 28.76 -14.10
CA GLU A 107 20.97 29.48 -13.77
C GLU A 107 19.78 28.91 -14.55
N GLY A 108 18.71 28.52 -13.86
CA GLY A 108 17.53 27.88 -14.45
C GLY A 108 17.65 26.38 -14.73
N SER A 109 18.76 25.73 -14.41
CA SER A 109 18.91 24.29 -14.59
C SER A 109 17.93 23.50 -13.73
N ILE A 110 17.27 22.52 -14.35
CA ILE A 110 16.41 21.56 -13.66
C ILE A 110 17.17 20.26 -13.30
N TYR A 111 18.47 20.22 -13.57
CA TYR A 111 19.36 19.10 -13.31
C TYR A 111 20.29 19.40 -12.12
N GLY A 112 20.78 18.33 -11.52
CA GLY A 112 21.74 18.39 -10.43
C GLY A 112 22.47 17.05 -10.29
N LYS A 113 23.47 17.02 -9.43
CA LYS A 113 24.28 15.84 -9.13
C LYS A 113 23.87 15.25 -7.79
N CYS A 114 23.72 13.93 -7.73
CA CYS A 114 23.48 13.21 -6.50
C CYS A 114 24.79 12.62 -5.99
N SER A 115 25.20 13.01 -4.77
CA SER A 115 26.43 12.47 -4.16
C SER A 115 26.33 10.97 -3.83
N TYR A 116 25.11 10.44 -3.73
CA TYR A 116 24.86 9.02 -3.47
C TYR A 116 25.02 8.17 -4.73
N LYS A 117 24.47 8.65 -5.87
CA LYS A 117 24.64 8.02 -7.20
C LYS A 117 25.79 8.70 -7.93
N LYS A 118 27.03 8.35 -7.61
CA LYS A 118 28.21 8.85 -8.31
C LYS A 118 28.01 8.70 -9.82
N HIS A 119 28.05 9.82 -10.56
CA HIS A 119 27.94 9.93 -12.03
C HIS A 119 26.52 9.98 -12.65
N CYS A 120 25.45 10.08 -11.90
CA CYS A 120 24.12 10.32 -12.48
C CYS A 120 23.76 11.81 -12.42
N ILE A 121 23.42 12.37 -13.57
CA ILE A 121 22.70 13.64 -13.65
C ILE A 121 21.24 13.33 -13.40
N MET A 122 20.68 13.90 -12.34
CA MET A 122 19.29 13.62 -11.92
C MET A 122 18.44 14.85 -12.17
N HIS A 123 17.25 14.63 -12.73
CA HIS A 123 16.24 15.67 -12.82
C HIS A 123 15.74 16.04 -11.41
N ARG A 124 15.53 17.34 -11.13
CA ARG A 124 15.10 17.82 -9.80
C ARG A 124 13.81 17.17 -9.27
N ASN A 125 12.98 16.65 -10.17
CA ASN A 125 11.71 15.99 -9.86
C ASN A 125 11.78 14.46 -9.91
N GLU A 126 12.96 13.87 -10.06
CA GLU A 126 13.11 12.43 -9.93
C GLU A 126 13.10 12.01 -8.46
N SER A 127 12.47 10.90 -8.16
CA SER A 127 12.50 10.26 -6.85
C SER A 127 13.60 9.21 -6.77
N CYS A 128 14.08 8.94 -5.59
CA CYS A 128 15.15 7.99 -5.33
C CYS A 128 14.74 7.07 -4.18
N GLU A 129 15.00 5.77 -4.32
CA GLU A 129 14.74 4.79 -3.26
C GLU A 129 15.47 5.09 -1.94
N LYS A 130 16.52 5.89 -2.01
CA LYS A 130 17.34 6.31 -0.87
C LYS A 130 17.24 7.82 -0.62
N PHE A 131 16.02 8.33 -0.73
CA PHE A 131 15.72 9.70 -0.39
C PHE A 131 16.04 9.97 1.08
N ASP A 132 16.78 11.05 1.33
CA ASP A 132 17.11 11.53 2.67
C ASP A 132 16.83 13.05 2.68
N GLY A 133 15.75 13.46 3.35
CA GLY A 133 15.28 14.84 3.40
C GLY A 133 16.32 15.81 4.00
N LYS A 134 16.25 17.07 3.59
CA LYS A 134 17.06 18.17 4.14
C LYS A 134 16.55 18.58 5.50
#